data_e603ae4ee709da7f3c23b3ea3a6f93e6
#
_entry.id   e603ae4ee709da7f3c23b3ea3a6f93e6
#
_cell.length_a   1.000
_cell.length_b   1.000
_cell.length_c   1.000
_cell.angle_alpha   90.00
_cell.angle_beta   90.00
_cell.angle_gamma   90.00
#
_symmetry.space_group_name_H-M   'P 1'
#
loop_
_entity.id
_entity.type
_entity.pdbx_description
1 polymer ?
#
loop_
_entity_poly.entity_id
_entity_poly.type
_entity_poly.pdbx_seq_one_letter_code
_entity_poly.pdbx_strand_id
1 'polypeptide(L)'
;MQLSTAEETIQRLIFSLSELEHLGQTLISGRSNFNISSKTYLRITLGTLQVTGGAILCYQSTDDFLNITASTPEVDVPPIEIEPDEITSLLECSFVDLDNPPDDLQAFIDRNSESLNCNSIHHLWVPLKIQEEFLGILSLGKFLGRSKLEEWEQELLTILAHQISIAIAYSRNEERIQSEKFRLFMLAESAPQICQLLQPEDAAEQVVHQAVALLDANVGALMFMQPEEQNLELRYVFPPDIMDSEDEENENKSNLLVPLNGSENDTSELQSATSVEMLANVVKEGRTHQCSSKADDLFGGRNLMAGPIQGRDGDILGVLVVGDKEERGGSIADFTFEDETLLDSFAKQAGVAIENAHLHQEALEARQLQAEMEEARKIQANLIPEKLPEIPGYEVAGYYEPRGPVGGDYFDCIELATGGWGLAIADVSGKGMQAALLMATLRAGLLSELSRVRAENKPIDMKSELLDMAMILNSLLYVSGTEEKYATFFYCHLNPDTDTITTLNGGHNPPLIVKSSGDIVWLGEEVGGLPLGMFPNDMVPLIAKYEAEQIKMESGDVIIFYTDGVTETVNLDDEFYDEERLEQVAIDSCKNDAAYICNNIHQSVIDFQGDADQFDDLTMLVLRKQ
;
A
#
# COMPACT_ATOMS: atom_id res chain seq x y z
N MET A 1 -34.30 -78.83 9.95
CA MET A 1 -34.02 -77.70 10.87
C MET A 1 -32.76 -76.93 10.51
N GLN A 2 -31.63 -77.57 10.18
CA GLN A 2 -30.39 -76.85 9.82
C GLN A 2 -30.43 -76.11 8.44
N LEU A 3 -31.17 -76.59 7.46
CA LEU A 3 -31.33 -75.93 6.16
C LEU A 3 -32.21 -74.66 6.26
N SER A 4 -33.20 -74.62 7.15
CA SER A 4 -34.10 -73.48 7.39
C SER A 4 -33.36 -72.32 8.03
N THR A 5 -32.42 -72.60 8.95
CA THR A 5 -31.60 -71.56 9.59
C THR A 5 -30.56 -70.96 8.65
N ALA A 6 -29.97 -71.71 7.75
CA ALA A 6 -29.03 -71.22 6.77
C ALA A 6 -29.71 -70.31 5.69
N GLU A 7 -30.93 -70.70 5.22
CA GLU A 7 -31.72 -69.89 4.30
C GLU A 7 -32.16 -68.56 4.95
N GLU A 8 -32.59 -68.55 6.20
CA GLU A 8 -32.93 -67.33 6.93
C GLU A 8 -31.71 -66.39 7.12
N THR A 9 -30.54 -66.96 7.36
CA THR A 9 -29.28 -66.17 7.49
C THR A 9 -28.87 -65.54 6.16
N ILE A 10 -28.94 -66.28 5.04
CA ILE A 10 -28.65 -65.80 3.69
C ILE A 10 -29.63 -64.69 3.29
N GLN A 11 -30.92 -64.84 3.54
CA GLN A 11 -31.92 -63.80 3.23
C GLN A 11 -31.68 -62.52 4.02
N ARG A 12 -31.27 -62.62 5.32
CA ARG A 12 -30.93 -61.49 6.17
C ARG A 12 -29.70 -60.75 5.66
N LEU A 13 -28.67 -61.47 5.24
CA LEU A 13 -27.46 -60.91 4.64
C LEU A 13 -27.75 -60.17 3.34
N ILE A 14 -28.53 -60.77 2.43
CA ILE A 14 -28.92 -60.13 1.16
C ILE A 14 -29.70 -58.84 1.43
N PHE A 15 -30.63 -58.84 2.39
CA PHE A 15 -31.39 -57.67 2.77
C PHE A 15 -30.47 -56.55 3.34
N SER A 16 -29.58 -56.90 4.28
CA SER A 16 -28.66 -55.95 4.89
C SER A 16 -27.71 -55.34 3.90
N LEU A 17 -27.18 -56.10 2.95
CA LEU A 17 -26.31 -55.60 1.88
C LEU A 17 -27.05 -54.66 0.93
N SER A 18 -28.32 -55.01 0.56
CA SER A 18 -29.16 -54.17 -0.27
C SER A 18 -29.51 -52.83 0.37
N GLU A 19 -29.81 -52.83 1.70
CA GLU A 19 -30.06 -51.58 2.45
C GLU A 19 -28.82 -50.69 2.53
N LEU A 20 -27.63 -51.28 2.77
CA LEU A 20 -26.37 -50.59 2.80
C LEU A 20 -26.02 -49.97 1.45
N GLU A 21 -26.24 -50.69 0.36
CA GLU A 21 -26.05 -50.17 -1.01
C GLU A 21 -26.98 -48.97 -1.26
N HIS A 22 -28.24 -49.06 -0.87
CA HIS A 22 -29.21 -47.98 -1.01
C HIS A 22 -28.83 -46.75 -0.20
N LEU A 23 -28.34 -46.94 1.04
CA LEU A 23 -27.82 -45.84 1.87
C LEU A 23 -26.59 -45.16 1.23
N GLY A 24 -25.66 -45.96 0.70
CA GLY A 24 -24.49 -45.43 0.00
C GLY A 24 -24.90 -44.60 -1.23
N GLN A 25 -25.85 -45.06 -2.03
CA GLN A 25 -26.38 -44.31 -3.18
C GLN A 25 -27.10 -43.03 -2.76
N THR A 26 -27.77 -43.02 -1.60
CA THR A 26 -28.47 -41.85 -1.06
C THR A 26 -27.48 -40.77 -0.60
N LEU A 27 -26.39 -41.18 0.04
CA LEU A 27 -25.29 -40.30 0.39
C LEU A 27 -24.61 -39.68 -0.85
N ILE A 28 -24.23 -40.51 -1.84
CA ILE A 28 -23.59 -40.09 -3.07
C ILE A 28 -24.48 -39.12 -3.87
N SER A 29 -25.80 -39.28 -3.81
CA SER A 29 -26.75 -38.37 -4.48
C SER A 29 -26.98 -37.04 -3.75
N GLY A 30 -26.31 -36.78 -2.61
CA GLY A 30 -26.48 -35.58 -1.81
C GLY A 30 -27.82 -35.42 -1.09
N ARG A 31 -28.60 -36.51 -1.01
CA ARG A 31 -29.95 -36.51 -0.38
C ARG A 31 -29.91 -36.75 1.14
N SER A 32 -28.77 -37.11 1.68
CA SER A 32 -28.54 -37.31 3.13
C SER A 32 -27.09 -37.06 3.47
N ASN A 33 -26.80 -36.65 4.70
CA ASN A 33 -25.44 -36.61 5.23
C ASN A 33 -25.19 -37.81 6.16
N PHE A 34 -23.93 -38.08 6.50
CA PHE A 34 -23.56 -39.22 7.32
C PHE A 34 -24.18 -39.11 8.71
N ASN A 35 -24.26 -37.92 9.35
CA ASN A 35 -24.86 -37.74 10.66
C ASN A 35 -26.31 -38.24 10.73
N ILE A 36 -27.10 -38.02 9.69
CA ILE A 36 -28.49 -38.50 9.58
C ILE A 36 -28.50 -39.99 9.34
N SER A 37 -27.60 -40.50 8.50
CA SER A 37 -27.57 -41.89 8.06
C SER A 37 -26.86 -42.83 9.03
N SER A 38 -26.00 -42.30 9.91
CA SER A 38 -25.16 -43.07 10.88
C SER A 38 -25.96 -44.00 11.78
N LYS A 39 -27.09 -43.54 12.32
CA LYS A 39 -28.01 -44.38 13.13
C LYS A 39 -28.55 -45.56 12.31
N THR A 40 -28.76 -45.40 11.01
CA THR A 40 -29.26 -46.47 10.13
C THR A 40 -28.16 -47.49 9.83
N TYR A 41 -26.93 -47.00 9.53
CA TYR A 41 -25.76 -47.87 9.37
C TYR A 41 -25.51 -48.69 10.60
N LEU A 42 -25.54 -48.07 11.78
CA LEU A 42 -25.37 -48.76 13.06
C LEU A 42 -26.46 -49.82 13.26
N ARG A 43 -27.74 -49.49 13.08
CA ARG A 43 -28.87 -50.38 13.28
C ARG A 43 -28.81 -51.60 12.34
N ILE A 44 -28.44 -51.43 11.08
CA ILE A 44 -28.25 -52.55 10.13
C ILE A 44 -27.12 -53.46 10.63
N THR A 45 -25.99 -52.91 11.05
CA THR A 45 -24.84 -53.65 11.57
C THR A 45 -25.21 -54.46 12.79
N LEU A 46 -25.85 -53.83 13.78
CA LEU A 46 -26.27 -54.52 15.04
C LEU A 46 -27.29 -55.64 14.76
N GLY A 47 -28.26 -55.38 13.90
CA GLY A 47 -29.27 -56.37 13.51
C GLY A 47 -28.68 -57.54 12.75
N THR A 48 -27.75 -57.32 11.84
CA THR A 48 -27.10 -58.36 11.06
C THR A 48 -26.23 -59.27 11.93
N LEU A 49 -25.47 -58.68 12.87
CA LEU A 49 -24.56 -59.43 13.74
C LEU A 49 -25.19 -59.91 15.06
N GLN A 50 -26.45 -59.57 15.29
CA GLN A 50 -27.17 -59.91 16.55
C GLN A 50 -26.43 -59.45 17.81
N VAL A 51 -26.09 -58.19 17.85
CA VAL A 51 -25.41 -57.55 18.97
C VAL A 51 -26.39 -56.73 19.81
N THR A 52 -26.16 -56.66 21.11
CA THR A 52 -27.07 -55.98 22.06
C THR A 52 -27.10 -54.46 21.90
N GLY A 53 -26.03 -53.90 21.40
CA GLY A 53 -25.88 -52.44 21.19
C GLY A 53 -24.55 -52.11 20.53
N GLY A 54 -24.33 -50.86 20.26
CA GLY A 54 -23.06 -50.38 19.66
C GLY A 54 -23.06 -48.89 19.45
N ALA A 55 -21.95 -48.39 18.95
CA ALA A 55 -21.75 -47.00 18.62
C ALA A 55 -20.83 -46.83 17.40
N ILE A 56 -21.00 -45.73 16.72
CA ILE A 56 -20.05 -45.22 15.69
C ILE A 56 -19.39 -43.99 16.34
N LEU A 57 -18.08 -44.04 16.48
CA LEU A 57 -17.25 -42.95 16.97
C LEU A 57 -16.43 -42.41 15.81
N CYS A 58 -16.55 -41.13 15.54
CA CYS A 58 -15.78 -40.46 14.50
C CYS A 58 -14.60 -39.70 15.12
N TYR A 59 -13.42 -39.85 14.53
CA TYR A 59 -12.22 -39.14 14.91
C TYR A 59 -12.24 -37.71 14.39
N GLN A 60 -11.93 -36.74 15.25
CA GLN A 60 -11.72 -35.35 14.88
C GLN A 60 -10.24 -35.00 15.03
N SER A 61 -9.59 -34.69 13.91
CA SER A 61 -8.15 -34.39 13.87
C SER A 61 -7.79 -33.01 14.42
N THR A 62 -8.78 -32.13 14.70
CA THR A 62 -8.55 -30.81 15.29
C THR A 62 -8.26 -30.88 16.78
N ASP A 63 -8.84 -31.82 17.48
CA ASP A 63 -8.82 -31.87 18.94
C ASP A 63 -8.31 -33.22 19.49
N ASP A 64 -7.94 -34.17 18.61
CA ASP A 64 -7.52 -35.55 18.93
C ASP A 64 -8.54 -36.34 19.79
N PHE A 65 -9.82 -36.16 19.49
CA PHE A 65 -10.91 -36.87 20.17
C PHE A 65 -11.73 -37.77 19.23
N LEU A 66 -12.28 -38.83 19.83
CA LEU A 66 -13.32 -39.68 19.24
C LEU A 66 -14.68 -39.28 19.80
N ASN A 67 -15.55 -38.76 18.94
CA ASN A 67 -16.91 -38.37 19.32
C ASN A 67 -17.94 -39.37 18.85
N ILE A 68 -18.93 -39.68 19.73
CA ILE A 68 -20.03 -40.57 19.36
C ILE A 68 -20.96 -39.88 18.37
N THR A 69 -20.98 -40.36 17.13
CA THR A 69 -21.88 -39.86 16.06
C THR A 69 -23.24 -40.59 16.09
N ALA A 70 -23.23 -41.85 16.47
CA ALA A 70 -24.46 -42.65 16.67
C ALA A 70 -24.24 -43.72 17.74
N SER A 71 -25.25 -43.98 18.57
CA SER A 71 -25.24 -45.06 19.53
C SER A 71 -26.63 -45.71 19.64
N THR A 72 -26.63 -47.00 20.03
CA THR A 72 -27.83 -47.79 20.37
C THR A 72 -27.48 -48.74 21.51
N PRO A 73 -28.10 -48.64 22.72
CA PRO A 73 -28.99 -47.53 23.12
C PRO A 73 -28.31 -46.17 23.09
N GLU A 74 -29.09 -45.08 23.03
CA GLU A 74 -28.54 -43.73 23.16
C GLU A 74 -27.87 -43.57 24.52
N VAL A 75 -26.61 -43.18 24.52
CA VAL A 75 -25.79 -42.92 25.70
C VAL A 75 -25.11 -41.59 25.57
N ASP A 76 -25.05 -40.88 26.67
CA ASP A 76 -24.27 -39.63 26.80
C ASP A 76 -22.95 -39.99 27.47
N VAL A 77 -21.89 -40.03 26.70
CA VAL A 77 -20.54 -40.39 27.15
C VAL A 77 -19.59 -39.29 26.72
N PRO A 78 -18.67 -38.86 27.59
CA PRO A 78 -17.69 -37.83 27.19
C PRO A 78 -16.83 -38.31 26.02
N PRO A 79 -16.29 -37.36 25.23
CA PRO A 79 -15.37 -37.68 24.15
C PRO A 79 -14.18 -38.51 24.63
N ILE A 80 -13.69 -39.42 23.80
CA ILE A 80 -12.57 -40.30 24.08
C ILE A 80 -11.30 -39.66 23.51
N GLU A 81 -10.37 -39.31 24.40
CA GLU A 81 -9.07 -38.76 23.99
C GLU A 81 -8.17 -39.86 23.41
N ILE A 82 -7.55 -39.58 22.26
CA ILE A 82 -6.70 -40.53 21.54
C ILE A 82 -5.41 -39.88 21.05
N GLU A 83 -4.29 -40.55 21.29
CA GLU A 83 -2.97 -40.06 20.85
C GLU A 83 -2.55 -40.66 19.49
N PRO A 84 -1.63 -39.99 18.73
CA PRO A 84 -1.19 -40.46 17.42
C PRO A 84 -0.61 -41.89 17.40
N ASP A 85 0.12 -42.26 18.45
CA ASP A 85 0.68 -43.61 18.59
C ASP A 85 -0.40 -44.68 18.78
N GLU A 86 -1.49 -44.35 19.48
CA GLU A 86 -2.64 -45.22 19.68
C GLU A 86 -3.46 -45.39 18.39
N ILE A 87 -3.56 -44.33 17.58
CA ILE A 87 -4.14 -44.41 16.24
C ILE A 87 -3.35 -45.40 15.37
N THR A 88 -2.02 -45.35 15.44
CA THR A 88 -1.14 -46.25 14.68
C THR A 88 -1.39 -47.70 15.11
N SER A 89 -1.45 -47.95 16.41
CA SER A 89 -1.75 -49.29 16.94
C SER A 89 -3.14 -49.80 16.56
N LEU A 90 -4.15 -48.91 16.52
CA LEU A 90 -5.50 -49.26 16.05
C LEU A 90 -5.53 -49.56 14.55
N LEU A 91 -4.75 -48.84 13.74
CA LEU A 91 -4.67 -49.08 12.29
C LEU A 91 -4.05 -50.45 11.97
N GLU A 92 -3.20 -51.00 12.80
CA GLU A 92 -2.61 -52.31 12.63
C GLU A 92 -3.58 -53.46 13.03
N CYS A 93 -4.58 -53.16 13.86
CA CYS A 93 -5.57 -54.14 14.29
C CYS A 93 -6.71 -54.32 13.28
N SER A 94 -7.21 -55.54 13.15
CA SER A 94 -8.49 -55.82 12.47
C SER A 94 -9.65 -55.65 13.45
N PHE A 95 -9.47 -56.08 14.67
CA PHE A 95 -10.44 -56.01 15.77
C PHE A 95 -9.72 -55.85 17.11
N VAL A 96 -10.32 -55.13 18.03
CA VAL A 96 -9.80 -54.94 19.41
C VAL A 96 -10.87 -55.43 20.38
N ASP A 97 -10.58 -56.54 21.06
CA ASP A 97 -11.41 -57.06 22.16
C ASP A 97 -11.09 -56.30 23.46
N LEU A 98 -12.05 -55.53 23.96
CA LEU A 98 -11.84 -54.68 25.14
C LEU A 98 -11.75 -55.47 26.45
N ASP A 99 -12.19 -56.74 26.47
CA ASP A 99 -11.97 -57.63 27.63
C ASP A 99 -10.53 -58.21 27.63
N ASN A 100 -9.82 -58.17 26.49
CA ASN A 100 -8.43 -58.63 26.38
C ASN A 100 -7.69 -57.84 25.28
N PRO A 101 -7.43 -56.55 25.51
CA PRO A 101 -6.82 -55.65 24.50
C PRO A 101 -5.35 -55.99 24.26
N PRO A 102 -4.80 -55.55 23.12
CA PRO A 102 -3.35 -55.55 22.88
C PRO A 102 -2.61 -54.72 23.95
N ASP A 103 -1.38 -55.14 24.29
CA ASP A 103 -0.57 -54.46 25.31
C ASP A 103 -0.36 -52.96 25.01
N ASP A 104 -0.22 -52.61 23.75
CA ASP A 104 -0.01 -51.23 23.28
C ASP A 104 -1.24 -50.33 23.45
N LEU A 105 -2.44 -50.90 23.57
CA LEU A 105 -3.70 -50.19 23.77
C LEU A 105 -4.22 -50.22 25.22
N GLN A 106 -3.57 -50.94 26.13
CA GLN A 106 -4.02 -51.07 27.49
C GLN A 106 -4.04 -49.73 28.24
N ALA A 107 -2.98 -48.92 28.09
CA ALA A 107 -2.88 -47.59 28.70
C ALA A 107 -3.98 -46.63 28.21
N PHE A 108 -4.31 -46.69 26.93
CA PHE A 108 -5.39 -45.92 26.31
C PHE A 108 -6.77 -46.29 26.89
N ILE A 109 -7.03 -47.58 27.01
CA ILE A 109 -8.30 -48.10 27.58
C ILE A 109 -8.41 -47.69 29.05
N ASP A 110 -7.34 -47.82 29.84
CA ASP A 110 -7.32 -47.44 31.23
C ASP A 110 -7.56 -45.94 31.45
N ARG A 111 -6.95 -45.09 30.60
CA ARG A 111 -7.14 -43.63 30.63
C ARG A 111 -8.59 -43.23 30.35
N ASN A 112 -9.24 -43.90 29.42
CA ASN A 112 -10.60 -43.61 28.99
C ASN A 112 -11.65 -44.51 29.66
N SER A 113 -11.32 -45.13 30.78
CA SER A 113 -12.15 -46.12 31.46
C SER A 113 -13.56 -45.63 31.85
N GLU A 114 -13.72 -44.34 32.19
CA GLU A 114 -15.03 -43.74 32.49
C GLU A 114 -15.93 -43.71 31.26
N SER A 115 -15.38 -43.29 30.11
CA SER A 115 -16.09 -43.23 28.81
C SER A 115 -16.38 -44.64 28.27
N LEU A 116 -15.52 -45.62 28.56
CA LEU A 116 -15.62 -47.00 28.07
C LEU A 116 -16.45 -47.93 28.98
N ASN A 117 -16.82 -47.48 30.16
CA ASN A 117 -17.54 -48.34 31.14
C ASN A 117 -19.01 -48.62 30.77
N CYS A 118 -19.38 -48.49 29.51
CA CYS A 118 -20.69 -48.81 28.99
C CYS A 118 -20.67 -50.16 28.21
N ASN A 119 -20.65 -51.28 28.94
CA ASN A 119 -20.63 -52.64 28.37
C ASN A 119 -21.77 -52.96 27.36
N SER A 120 -22.78 -52.10 27.26
CA SER A 120 -23.86 -52.26 26.28
C SER A 120 -23.46 -51.87 24.87
N ILE A 121 -22.43 -51.01 24.74
CA ILE A 121 -21.96 -50.51 23.46
C ILE A 121 -20.46 -50.72 23.23
N HIS A 122 -19.69 -51.01 24.26
CA HIS A 122 -18.25 -51.22 24.18
C HIS A 122 -17.87 -52.63 24.66
N HIS A 123 -17.55 -53.52 23.74
CA HIS A 123 -17.01 -54.84 23.96
C HIS A 123 -16.02 -55.25 22.87
N LEU A 124 -16.31 -54.93 21.59
CA LEU A 124 -15.46 -55.19 20.46
C LEU A 124 -15.35 -53.92 19.62
N TRP A 125 -14.13 -53.49 19.31
CA TRP A 125 -13.88 -52.36 18.45
C TRP A 125 -13.38 -52.80 17.09
N VAL A 126 -13.86 -52.11 16.03
CA VAL A 126 -13.43 -52.29 14.65
C VAL A 126 -12.97 -50.92 14.17
N PRO A 127 -11.68 -50.75 13.86
CA PRO A 127 -11.18 -49.50 13.33
C PRO A 127 -11.82 -49.17 11.96
N LEU A 128 -12.31 -47.95 11.83
CA LEU A 128 -12.84 -47.41 10.62
C LEU A 128 -11.71 -46.66 9.90
N LYS A 129 -11.28 -47.19 8.75
CA LYS A 129 -10.12 -46.66 8.01
C LYS A 129 -10.29 -46.79 6.51
N ILE A 130 -9.64 -45.90 5.77
CA ILE A 130 -9.46 -46.00 4.32
C ILE A 130 -7.97 -45.88 4.03
N GLN A 131 -7.36 -46.91 3.48
CA GLN A 131 -5.91 -47.04 3.31
C GLN A 131 -5.20 -46.86 4.70
N GLU A 132 -4.44 -45.79 4.89
CA GLU A 132 -3.73 -45.45 6.13
C GLU A 132 -4.43 -44.36 6.95
N GLU A 133 -5.56 -43.82 6.45
CA GLU A 133 -6.30 -42.78 7.14
C GLU A 133 -7.26 -43.36 8.16
N PHE A 134 -7.11 -42.97 9.44
CA PHE A 134 -8.01 -43.34 10.53
C PHE A 134 -9.21 -42.39 10.57
N LEU A 135 -10.42 -42.94 10.50
CA LEU A 135 -11.67 -42.18 10.46
C LEU A 135 -12.48 -42.30 11.76
N GLY A 136 -12.22 -43.34 12.55
CA GLY A 136 -12.96 -43.59 13.78
C GLY A 136 -13.00 -45.03 14.17
N ILE A 137 -13.99 -45.40 15.01
CA ILE A 137 -14.19 -46.74 15.55
C ILE A 137 -15.66 -47.12 15.43
N LEU A 138 -15.93 -48.31 14.92
CA LEU A 138 -17.21 -48.99 15.12
C LEU A 138 -17.12 -49.84 16.39
N SER A 139 -17.86 -49.44 17.41
CA SER A 139 -17.89 -50.12 18.70
C SER A 139 -19.12 -50.99 18.78
N LEU A 140 -18.96 -52.25 19.18
CA LEU A 140 -20.00 -53.24 19.32
C LEU A 140 -20.09 -53.71 20.78
N GLY A 141 -21.28 -53.83 21.30
CA GLY A 141 -21.56 -54.44 22.58
C GLY A 141 -21.52 -55.96 22.56
N LYS A 142 -22.03 -56.60 23.61
CA LYS A 142 -22.01 -58.07 23.71
C LYS A 142 -22.90 -58.79 22.70
N PHE A 143 -22.43 -59.93 22.21
CA PHE A 143 -23.18 -60.77 21.29
C PHE A 143 -24.32 -61.54 21.99
N LEU A 144 -25.46 -61.66 21.29
CA LEU A 144 -26.62 -62.39 21.85
C LEU A 144 -26.40 -63.90 21.75
N GLY A 145 -26.30 -64.56 22.92
CA GLY A 145 -26.26 -66.03 23.01
C GLY A 145 -24.92 -66.69 22.68
N ARG A 146 -23.84 -65.94 22.49
CA ARG A 146 -22.51 -66.44 22.12
C ARG A 146 -21.39 -65.51 22.63
N SER A 147 -20.16 -66.02 22.68
CA SER A 147 -19.00 -65.28 23.19
C SER A 147 -17.99 -64.89 22.10
N LYS A 148 -18.11 -65.44 20.87
CA LYS A 148 -17.16 -65.16 19.77
C LYS A 148 -17.87 -65.08 18.45
N LEU A 149 -17.28 -64.31 17.51
CA LEU A 149 -17.67 -64.26 16.12
C LEU A 149 -17.18 -65.51 15.36
N GLU A 150 -18.00 -66.02 14.45
CA GLU A 150 -17.57 -67.00 13.45
C GLU A 150 -16.75 -66.35 12.34
N GLU A 151 -15.94 -67.10 11.60
CA GLU A 151 -15.01 -66.58 10.59
C GLU A 151 -15.74 -65.76 9.49
N TRP A 152 -16.87 -66.23 9.02
CA TRP A 152 -17.70 -65.50 8.04
C TRP A 152 -18.30 -64.21 8.58
N GLU A 153 -18.54 -64.12 9.89
CA GLU A 153 -19.03 -62.90 10.55
C GLU A 153 -17.94 -61.87 10.72
N GLN A 154 -16.68 -62.28 10.92
CA GLN A 154 -15.53 -61.40 10.94
C GLN A 154 -15.30 -60.76 9.55
N GLU A 155 -15.42 -61.59 8.47
CA GLU A 155 -15.35 -61.10 7.11
C GLU A 155 -16.48 -60.07 6.81
N LEU A 156 -17.71 -60.39 7.22
CA LEU A 156 -18.85 -59.49 7.06
C LEU A 156 -18.68 -58.21 7.84
N LEU A 157 -18.21 -58.27 9.10
CA LEU A 157 -17.96 -57.11 9.92
C LEU A 157 -16.88 -56.19 9.28
N THR A 158 -15.86 -56.77 8.68
CA THR A 158 -14.84 -56.01 7.91
C THR A 158 -15.46 -55.28 6.74
N ILE A 159 -16.38 -55.92 6.00
CA ILE A 159 -17.10 -55.31 4.89
C ILE A 159 -18.00 -54.16 5.38
N LEU A 160 -18.75 -54.39 6.48
CA LEU A 160 -19.61 -53.36 7.06
C LEU A 160 -18.81 -52.15 7.55
N ALA A 161 -17.71 -52.40 8.26
CA ALA A 161 -16.79 -51.33 8.71
C ALA A 161 -16.22 -50.54 7.55
N HIS A 162 -15.83 -51.22 6.48
CA HIS A 162 -15.33 -50.56 5.26
C HIS A 162 -16.41 -49.70 4.59
N GLN A 163 -17.66 -50.16 4.52
CA GLN A 163 -18.77 -49.36 3.99
C GLN A 163 -19.05 -48.10 4.85
N ILE A 164 -19.00 -48.23 6.17
CA ILE A 164 -19.13 -47.11 7.09
C ILE A 164 -17.96 -46.13 6.88
N SER A 165 -16.73 -46.62 6.75
CA SER A 165 -15.54 -45.82 6.47
C SER A 165 -15.68 -44.98 5.19
N ILE A 166 -16.14 -45.61 4.11
CA ILE A 166 -16.42 -44.91 2.85
C ILE A 166 -17.47 -43.83 3.03
N ALA A 167 -18.54 -44.12 3.78
CA ALA A 167 -19.60 -43.16 4.03
C ALA A 167 -19.10 -41.94 4.83
N ILE A 168 -18.27 -42.15 5.84
CA ILE A 168 -17.62 -41.05 6.63
C ILE A 168 -16.72 -40.21 5.73
N ALA A 169 -15.81 -40.83 4.99
CA ALA A 169 -14.87 -40.14 4.13
C ALA A 169 -15.57 -39.33 3.03
N TYR A 170 -16.62 -39.92 2.42
CA TYR A 170 -17.43 -39.22 1.42
C TYR A 170 -18.12 -37.99 2.00
N SER A 171 -18.75 -38.11 3.18
CA SER A 171 -19.42 -36.99 3.84
C SER A 171 -18.45 -35.86 4.19
N ARG A 172 -17.27 -36.18 4.72
CA ARG A 172 -16.22 -35.18 5.02
C ARG A 172 -15.74 -34.48 3.75
N ASN A 173 -15.52 -35.22 2.68
CA ASN A 173 -15.08 -34.64 1.41
C ASN A 173 -16.15 -33.75 0.77
N GLU A 174 -17.42 -34.14 0.86
CA GLU A 174 -18.54 -33.32 0.37
C GLU A 174 -18.68 -32.02 1.17
N GLU A 175 -18.61 -32.09 2.50
CA GLU A 175 -18.63 -30.90 3.37
C GLU A 175 -17.47 -29.95 3.03
N ARG A 176 -16.26 -30.48 2.83
CA ARG A 176 -15.10 -29.69 2.41
C ARG A 176 -15.31 -29.04 1.04
N ILE A 177 -15.82 -29.79 0.06
CA ILE A 177 -16.10 -29.25 -1.28
C ILE A 177 -17.19 -28.17 -1.24
N GLN A 178 -18.24 -28.34 -0.45
CA GLN A 178 -19.29 -27.34 -0.29
C GLN A 178 -18.78 -26.07 0.37
N SER A 179 -17.97 -26.19 1.42
CA SER A 179 -17.31 -25.07 2.08
C SER A 179 -16.38 -24.32 1.11
N GLU A 180 -15.60 -25.05 0.32
CA GLU A 180 -14.70 -24.44 -0.67
C GLU A 180 -15.44 -23.77 -1.83
N LYS A 181 -16.53 -24.37 -2.30
CA LYS A 181 -17.43 -23.75 -3.31
C LYS A 181 -18.09 -22.49 -2.76
N PHE A 182 -18.59 -22.52 -1.55
CA PHE A 182 -19.18 -21.35 -0.90
C PHE A 182 -18.15 -20.23 -0.76
N ARG A 183 -16.94 -20.58 -0.29
CA ARG A 183 -15.81 -19.64 -0.20
C ARG A 183 -15.49 -19.01 -1.55
N LEU A 184 -15.35 -19.83 -2.62
CA LEU A 184 -15.07 -19.33 -3.97
C LEU A 184 -16.20 -18.46 -4.53
N PHE A 185 -17.46 -18.82 -4.25
CA PHE A 185 -18.62 -18.05 -4.66
C PHE A 185 -18.63 -16.66 -3.99
N MET A 186 -18.42 -16.60 -2.68
CA MET A 186 -18.35 -15.34 -1.92
C MET A 186 -17.20 -14.48 -2.41
N LEU A 187 -16.03 -15.08 -2.67
CA LEU A 187 -14.87 -14.42 -3.24
C LEU A 187 -15.16 -13.84 -4.64
N ALA A 188 -15.93 -14.55 -5.45
CA ALA A 188 -16.24 -14.12 -6.82
C ALA A 188 -17.31 -13.01 -6.90
N GLU A 189 -18.26 -12.97 -5.96
CA GLU A 189 -19.31 -11.96 -5.96
C GLU A 189 -18.90 -10.65 -5.27
N SER A 190 -18.11 -10.70 -4.20
CA SER A 190 -17.70 -9.51 -3.44
C SER A 190 -16.57 -8.72 -4.10
N ALA A 191 -15.59 -9.38 -4.69
CA ALA A 191 -14.42 -8.75 -5.29
C ALA A 191 -14.73 -7.72 -6.39
N PRO A 192 -15.62 -7.97 -7.37
CA PRO A 192 -15.89 -6.99 -8.43
C PRO A 192 -16.59 -5.73 -7.93
N GLN A 193 -17.40 -5.82 -6.87
CA GLN A 193 -18.15 -4.69 -6.33
C GLN A 193 -17.23 -3.72 -5.58
N ILE A 194 -16.30 -4.24 -4.78
CA ILE A 194 -15.34 -3.42 -4.03
C ILE A 194 -14.28 -2.84 -4.97
N CYS A 195 -13.79 -3.62 -5.94
CA CYS A 195 -12.78 -3.18 -6.91
C CYS A 195 -13.25 -2.10 -7.90
N GLN A 196 -14.56 -1.85 -8.02
CA GLN A 196 -15.10 -0.77 -8.86
C GLN A 196 -15.14 0.59 -8.15
N LEU A 197 -14.96 0.61 -6.84
CA LEU A 197 -14.93 1.84 -6.07
C LEU A 197 -13.55 2.49 -6.21
N LEU A 198 -13.55 3.71 -6.69
CA LEU A 198 -12.34 4.47 -6.98
C LEU A 198 -11.91 5.38 -5.82
N GLN A 199 -12.80 5.55 -4.83
CA GLN A 199 -12.53 6.36 -3.63
C GLN A 199 -12.32 5.43 -2.43
N PRO A 200 -11.26 5.62 -1.63
CA PRO A 200 -10.96 4.77 -0.47
C PRO A 200 -12.07 4.78 0.59
N GLU A 201 -12.76 5.91 0.76
CA GLU A 201 -13.86 6.07 1.72
C GLU A 201 -15.07 5.21 1.32
N ASP A 202 -15.48 5.25 0.05
CA ASP A 202 -16.56 4.42 -0.48
C ASP A 202 -16.23 2.93 -0.38
N ALA A 203 -14.95 2.58 -0.60
CA ALA A 203 -14.47 1.21 -0.45
C ALA A 203 -14.52 0.75 1.01
N ALA A 204 -14.15 1.60 1.96
CA ALA A 204 -14.22 1.32 3.39
C ALA A 204 -15.66 1.06 3.86
N GLU A 205 -16.61 1.93 3.48
CA GLU A 205 -18.03 1.76 3.76
C GLU A 205 -18.56 0.43 3.21
N GLN A 206 -18.31 0.15 1.94
CA GLN A 206 -18.79 -1.06 1.28
C GLN A 206 -18.20 -2.34 1.89
N VAL A 207 -16.92 -2.33 2.27
CA VAL A 207 -16.26 -3.44 2.96
C VAL A 207 -16.95 -3.76 4.28
N VAL A 208 -17.23 -2.74 5.10
CA VAL A 208 -17.91 -2.94 6.38
C VAL A 208 -19.32 -3.47 6.18
N HIS A 209 -20.11 -2.88 5.27
CA HIS A 209 -21.47 -3.35 4.98
C HIS A 209 -21.49 -4.79 4.49
N GLN A 210 -20.56 -5.19 3.63
CA GLN A 210 -20.49 -6.55 3.15
C GLN A 210 -20.04 -7.53 4.24
N ALA A 211 -19.07 -7.15 5.10
CA ALA A 211 -18.64 -8.00 6.21
C ALA A 211 -19.78 -8.27 7.21
N VAL A 212 -20.52 -7.21 7.57
CA VAL A 212 -21.70 -7.29 8.44
C VAL A 212 -22.77 -8.21 7.84
N ALA A 213 -23.09 -8.04 6.56
CA ALA A 213 -24.08 -8.89 5.89
C ALA A 213 -23.60 -10.34 5.71
N LEU A 214 -22.31 -10.55 5.47
CA LEU A 214 -21.71 -11.87 5.25
C LEU A 214 -21.73 -12.74 6.51
N LEU A 215 -21.57 -12.12 7.67
CA LEU A 215 -21.43 -12.80 8.96
C LEU A 215 -22.69 -12.71 9.82
N ASP A 216 -23.79 -12.19 9.27
CA ASP A 216 -25.04 -11.91 10.00
C ASP A 216 -24.77 -11.09 11.29
N ALA A 217 -23.83 -10.13 11.19
CA ALA A 217 -23.42 -9.29 12.30
C ALA A 217 -24.26 -8.03 12.39
N ASN A 218 -24.33 -7.39 13.56
CA ASN A 218 -25.08 -6.15 13.80
C ASN A 218 -24.16 -4.92 13.86
N VAL A 219 -22.87 -5.15 14.09
CA VAL A 219 -21.84 -4.11 14.22
C VAL A 219 -20.71 -4.40 13.27
N GLY A 220 -20.15 -3.33 12.66
CA GLY A 220 -18.95 -3.42 11.84
C GLY A 220 -18.11 -2.17 11.92
N ALA A 221 -16.80 -2.30 11.84
CA ALA A 221 -15.90 -1.15 11.79
C ALA A 221 -14.66 -1.46 10.95
N LEU A 222 -14.11 -0.43 10.31
CA LEU A 222 -12.86 -0.48 9.59
C LEU A 222 -11.90 0.56 10.15
N MET A 223 -10.70 0.11 10.48
CA MET A 223 -9.63 0.95 10.98
C MET A 223 -8.39 0.81 10.09
N PHE A 224 -7.71 1.92 9.77
CA PHE A 224 -6.46 1.90 9.03
C PHE A 224 -5.26 2.09 9.95
N MET A 225 -4.17 1.41 9.59
CA MET A 225 -2.91 1.53 10.29
C MET A 225 -2.22 2.84 9.92
N GLN A 226 -1.75 3.57 10.93
CA GLN A 226 -0.80 4.67 10.79
C GLN A 226 0.60 4.16 11.19
N PRO A 227 1.46 3.77 10.22
CA PRO A 227 2.71 3.06 10.52
C PRO A 227 3.70 3.88 11.36
N GLU A 228 3.77 5.20 11.13
CA GLU A 228 4.69 6.11 11.83
C GLU A 228 4.33 6.27 13.30
N GLU A 229 3.04 6.27 13.64
CA GLU A 229 2.53 6.50 14.99
C GLU A 229 2.17 5.20 15.72
N GLN A 230 2.14 4.06 15.01
CA GLN A 230 1.68 2.76 15.51
C GLN A 230 0.28 2.82 16.12
N ASN A 231 -0.61 3.54 15.48
CA ASN A 231 -2.01 3.69 15.86
C ASN A 231 -2.93 3.12 14.79
N LEU A 232 -4.14 2.71 15.21
CA LEU A 232 -5.25 2.41 14.30
C LEU A 232 -6.22 3.59 14.30
N GLU A 233 -6.48 4.14 13.12
CA GLU A 233 -7.42 5.22 12.89
C GLU A 233 -8.75 4.68 12.40
N LEU A 234 -9.85 5.00 13.08
CA LEU A 234 -11.19 4.61 12.64
C LEU A 234 -11.58 5.36 11.37
N ARG A 235 -11.99 4.62 10.33
CA ARG A 235 -12.41 5.17 9.05
C ARG A 235 -13.90 5.03 8.79
N TYR A 236 -14.49 3.92 9.21
CA TYR A 236 -15.92 3.70 9.05
C TYR A 236 -16.46 2.79 10.16
N VAL A 237 -17.69 3.05 10.60
CA VAL A 237 -18.41 2.24 11.59
C VAL A 237 -19.86 2.06 11.16
N PHE A 238 -20.41 0.88 11.43
CA PHE A 238 -21.80 0.54 11.18
C PHE A 238 -22.42 -0.13 12.43
N PRO A 239 -23.64 0.25 12.83
CA PRO A 239 -24.41 1.41 12.36
C PRO A 239 -23.77 2.74 12.81
N PRO A 240 -23.95 3.83 12.04
CA PRO A 240 -23.31 5.12 12.34
C PRO A 240 -23.73 5.71 13.71
N ASP A 241 -24.93 5.42 14.16
CA ASP A 241 -25.51 5.91 15.43
C ASP A 241 -24.74 5.44 16.68
N ILE A 242 -23.86 4.44 16.56
CA ILE A 242 -22.99 3.97 17.67
C ILE A 242 -22.05 5.09 18.13
N MET A 243 -21.69 6.02 17.23
CA MET A 243 -20.80 7.15 17.54
C MET A 243 -21.54 8.41 18.01
N ASP A 244 -22.84 8.49 17.79
CA ASP A 244 -23.69 9.63 18.18
C ASP A 244 -24.19 9.49 19.63
N SER A 245 -23.28 9.56 20.61
CA SER A 245 -23.72 9.77 22.00
C SER A 245 -24.08 11.25 22.18
N GLU A 246 -25.30 11.54 22.74
CA GLU A 246 -25.84 12.88 23.00
C GLU A 246 -25.00 13.77 23.96
N ASP A 247 -23.79 13.36 24.32
CA ASP A 247 -22.89 14.13 25.16
C ASP A 247 -22.07 15.11 24.29
N GLU A 248 -22.39 16.40 24.39
CA GLU A 248 -21.75 17.53 23.70
C GLU A 248 -20.20 17.66 23.93
N GLU A 249 -19.59 16.79 24.74
CA GLU A 249 -18.14 16.78 24.99
C GLU A 249 -17.33 15.88 24.00
N ASN A 250 -17.98 15.19 23.06
CA ASN A 250 -17.34 14.19 22.18
C ASN A 250 -17.40 14.55 20.67
N GLU A 251 -17.14 15.80 20.29
CA GLU A 251 -16.93 16.19 18.87
C GLU A 251 -15.72 15.48 18.19
N ASN A 252 -14.97 14.64 18.92
CA ASN A 252 -13.74 14.00 18.44
C ASN A 252 -13.84 12.51 18.09
N LYS A 253 -15.04 11.91 18.07
CA LYS A 253 -15.15 10.47 17.78
C LYS A 253 -14.93 10.09 16.32
N SER A 254 -15.06 11.04 15.38
CA SER A 254 -14.72 10.81 13.96
C SER A 254 -13.22 10.58 13.69
N ASN A 255 -12.35 10.88 14.66
CA ASN A 255 -10.91 10.67 14.57
C ASN A 255 -10.42 9.77 15.72
N LEU A 256 -11.14 8.68 16.01
CA LEU A 256 -10.75 7.75 17.06
C LEU A 256 -9.42 7.08 16.68
N LEU A 257 -8.38 7.37 17.45
CA LEU A 257 -7.06 6.74 17.35
C LEU A 257 -6.91 5.71 18.47
N VAL A 258 -6.66 4.46 18.09
CA VAL A 258 -6.41 3.36 19.04
C VAL A 258 -4.90 3.07 19.05
N PRO A 259 -4.18 3.40 20.15
CA PRO A 259 -2.76 3.12 20.24
C PRO A 259 -2.51 1.61 20.41
N LEU A 260 -1.58 1.07 19.62
CA LEU A 260 -1.19 -0.35 19.66
C LEU A 260 -0.10 -0.63 20.69
N ASN A 261 0.67 0.39 21.08
CA ASN A 261 1.68 0.30 22.13
C ASN A 261 1.16 0.95 23.41
N GLY A 262 0.81 0.15 24.39
CA GLY A 262 0.52 0.62 25.74
C GLY A 262 1.77 1.25 26.36
N SER A 263 1.92 2.58 26.28
CA SER A 263 2.86 3.28 27.17
C SER A 263 2.25 3.36 28.55
N GLU A 264 2.95 2.86 29.58
CA GLU A 264 2.51 2.76 30.99
C GLU A 264 2.07 4.09 31.64
N ASN A 265 2.06 5.20 30.90
CA ASN A 265 1.82 6.55 31.43
C ASN A 265 0.50 7.22 30.98
N ASP A 266 -0.26 6.64 30.05
CA ASP A 266 -1.55 7.19 29.62
C ASP A 266 -2.71 6.34 30.16
N THR A 267 -3.22 6.72 31.33
CA THR A 267 -4.37 6.09 32.00
C THR A 267 -5.70 6.62 31.42
N SER A 268 -5.91 6.50 30.11
CA SER A 268 -7.23 6.69 29.54
C SER A 268 -8.03 5.40 29.67
N GLU A 269 -9.33 5.50 29.95
CA GLU A 269 -10.26 4.36 30.09
C GLU A 269 -10.27 3.44 28.87
N LEU A 270 -9.86 3.95 27.70
CA LEU A 270 -9.72 3.23 26.43
C LEU A 270 -8.65 2.11 26.47
N GLN A 271 -7.56 2.26 27.26
CA GLN A 271 -6.46 1.27 27.28
C GLN A 271 -6.79 -0.02 28.04
N SER A 272 -7.89 -0.05 28.80
CA SER A 272 -8.33 -1.22 29.55
C SER A 272 -9.39 -2.06 28.84
N ALA A 273 -9.81 -1.67 27.64
CA ALA A 273 -10.83 -2.38 26.89
C ALA A 273 -10.29 -3.66 26.25
N THR A 274 -11.01 -4.77 26.40
CA THR A 274 -10.66 -6.06 25.81
C THR A 274 -10.54 -5.99 24.28
N SER A 275 -11.30 -5.10 23.65
CA SER A 275 -11.25 -4.83 22.20
C SER A 275 -9.92 -4.24 21.76
N VAL A 276 -9.30 -3.35 22.54
CA VAL A 276 -7.97 -2.77 22.21
C VAL A 276 -6.89 -3.85 22.21
N GLU A 277 -6.91 -4.75 23.20
CA GLU A 277 -5.99 -5.88 23.24
C GLU A 277 -6.19 -6.82 22.05
N MET A 278 -7.44 -7.11 21.68
CA MET A 278 -7.76 -7.88 20.47
C MET A 278 -7.19 -7.24 19.22
N LEU A 279 -7.40 -5.93 19.00
CA LEU A 279 -6.88 -5.20 17.85
C LEU A 279 -5.36 -5.23 17.79
N ALA A 280 -4.69 -5.04 18.92
CA ALA A 280 -3.23 -5.12 19.01
C ALA A 280 -2.71 -6.53 18.65
N ASN A 281 -3.41 -7.59 19.09
CA ASN A 281 -3.06 -8.97 18.75
C ASN A 281 -3.27 -9.25 17.26
N VAL A 282 -4.36 -8.77 16.65
CA VAL A 282 -4.60 -8.90 15.19
C VAL A 282 -3.45 -8.31 14.40
N VAL A 283 -3.00 -7.10 14.76
CA VAL A 283 -1.89 -6.43 14.07
C VAL A 283 -0.57 -7.15 14.31
N LYS A 284 -0.31 -7.60 15.54
CA LYS A 284 0.96 -8.26 15.90
C LYS A 284 1.11 -9.66 15.30
N GLU A 285 0.02 -10.43 15.27
CA GLU A 285 0.05 -11.84 14.87
C GLU A 285 -0.37 -12.04 13.41
N GLY A 286 -0.99 -11.02 12.78
CA GLY A 286 -1.44 -11.07 11.38
C GLY A 286 -2.56 -12.07 11.13
N ARG A 287 -3.37 -12.37 12.15
CA ARG A 287 -4.49 -13.32 12.09
C ARG A 287 -5.73 -12.80 12.81
N THR A 288 -6.87 -13.40 12.51
CA THR A 288 -8.16 -13.06 13.13
C THR A 288 -8.18 -13.42 14.61
N HIS A 289 -8.74 -12.55 15.43
CA HIS A 289 -8.95 -12.73 16.86
C HIS A 289 -10.40 -12.42 17.24
N GLN A 290 -10.87 -13.05 18.33
CA GLN A 290 -12.20 -12.84 18.90
C GLN A 290 -12.09 -12.39 20.35
N CYS A 291 -13.04 -11.58 20.80
CA CYS A 291 -13.23 -11.28 22.22
C CYS A 291 -14.70 -11.19 22.57
N SER A 292 -15.01 -11.50 23.84
CA SER A 292 -16.35 -11.33 24.40
C SER A 292 -16.27 -10.35 25.55
N SER A 293 -16.99 -9.22 25.44
CA SER A 293 -17.06 -8.18 26.46
C SER A 293 -18.45 -8.12 27.08
N LYS A 294 -18.53 -7.75 28.36
CA LYS A 294 -19.83 -7.69 29.07
C LYS A 294 -20.47 -6.32 29.09
N ALA A 295 -19.77 -5.26 28.80
CA ALA A 295 -20.26 -3.88 28.71
C ALA A 295 -19.13 -2.92 28.27
N ASP A 296 -19.52 -1.79 27.67
CA ASP A 296 -18.67 -0.65 27.30
C ASP A 296 -17.48 -0.98 26.41
N ASP A 297 -17.74 -1.62 25.28
CA ASP A 297 -16.71 -1.83 24.28
C ASP A 297 -16.68 -0.69 23.25
N LEU A 298 -15.51 -0.50 22.64
CA LEU A 298 -15.21 0.56 21.67
C LEU A 298 -16.24 0.66 20.55
N PHE A 299 -16.89 -0.47 20.21
CA PHE A 299 -17.83 -0.59 19.10
C PHE A 299 -19.27 -0.91 19.55
N GLY A 300 -19.56 -0.89 20.86
CA GLY A 300 -20.88 -1.16 21.42
C GLY A 300 -21.36 -2.61 21.32
N GLY A 301 -20.52 -3.53 20.82
CA GLY A 301 -20.82 -4.95 20.66
C GLY A 301 -20.44 -5.80 21.88
N ARG A 302 -21.09 -6.96 22.07
CA ARG A 302 -20.79 -7.90 23.15
C ARG A 302 -19.79 -8.97 22.73
N ASN A 303 -19.95 -9.49 21.51
CA ASN A 303 -19.06 -10.47 20.90
C ASN A 303 -18.45 -9.84 19.66
N LEU A 304 -17.13 -9.63 19.69
CA LEU A 304 -16.39 -9.01 18.59
C LEU A 304 -15.43 -10.01 17.97
N MET A 305 -15.26 -9.91 16.66
CA MET A 305 -14.24 -10.61 15.91
C MET A 305 -13.55 -9.61 14.98
N ALA A 306 -12.22 -9.63 14.95
CA ALA A 306 -11.42 -8.71 14.15
C ALA A 306 -10.41 -9.47 13.30
N GLY A 307 -10.34 -9.13 12.01
CA GLY A 307 -9.42 -9.71 11.04
C GLY A 307 -8.48 -8.67 10.42
N PRO A 308 -7.23 -9.05 10.09
CA PRO A 308 -6.27 -8.14 9.48
C PRO A 308 -6.62 -7.87 8.02
N ILE A 309 -6.64 -6.60 7.62
CA ILE A 309 -6.69 -6.19 6.23
C ILE A 309 -5.26 -6.14 5.72
N GLN A 310 -4.93 -7.02 4.78
CA GLN A 310 -3.59 -7.18 4.25
C GLN A 310 -3.51 -6.74 2.79
N GLY A 311 -2.49 -5.95 2.46
CA GLY A 311 -2.13 -5.61 1.09
C GLY A 311 -1.52 -6.80 0.33
N ARG A 312 -1.14 -6.59 -0.93
CA ARG A 312 -0.57 -7.64 -1.81
C ARG A 312 0.72 -8.23 -1.30
N ASP A 313 1.54 -7.41 -0.66
CA ASP A 313 2.85 -7.81 -0.12
C ASP A 313 2.76 -8.44 1.28
N GLY A 314 1.53 -8.53 1.84
CA GLY A 314 1.26 -9.08 3.16
C GLY A 314 1.35 -8.07 4.31
N ASP A 315 1.61 -6.80 4.01
CA ASP A 315 1.62 -5.73 4.99
C ASP A 315 0.20 -5.48 5.53
N ILE A 316 0.09 -5.21 6.82
CA ILE A 316 -1.19 -4.92 7.46
C ILE A 316 -1.55 -3.46 7.22
N LEU A 317 -2.56 -3.23 6.38
CA LEU A 317 -3.10 -1.91 6.06
C LEU A 317 -4.10 -1.42 7.11
N GLY A 318 -4.70 -2.35 7.87
CA GLY A 318 -5.72 -2.04 8.84
C GLY A 318 -6.36 -3.26 9.47
N VAL A 319 -7.47 -3.05 10.17
CA VAL A 319 -8.25 -4.09 10.84
C VAL A 319 -9.74 -3.92 10.53
N LEU A 320 -10.38 -5.01 10.15
CA LEU A 320 -11.82 -5.11 9.96
C LEU A 320 -12.43 -5.78 11.19
N VAL A 321 -13.37 -5.11 11.83
CA VAL A 321 -14.09 -5.59 13.02
C VAL A 321 -15.54 -5.89 12.67
N VAL A 322 -16.09 -6.99 13.19
CA VAL A 322 -17.51 -7.31 13.15
C VAL A 322 -17.96 -7.74 14.54
N GLY A 323 -19.22 -7.51 14.86
CA GLY A 323 -19.74 -7.83 16.20
C GLY A 323 -21.21 -8.19 16.22
N ASP A 324 -21.60 -8.86 17.32
CA ASP A 324 -22.98 -9.22 17.64
C ASP A 324 -23.67 -10.00 16.52
N LYS A 325 -23.12 -11.19 16.20
CA LYS A 325 -23.73 -12.12 15.24
C LYS A 325 -25.13 -12.52 15.68
N GLU A 326 -26.12 -12.41 14.80
CA GLU A 326 -27.53 -12.73 15.07
C GLU A 326 -27.88 -14.13 14.54
N GLU A 327 -28.41 -14.99 15.42
CA GLU A 327 -29.00 -16.29 15.02
C GLU A 327 -30.45 -16.15 14.56
N ARG A 328 -30.94 -17.16 13.81
CA ARG A 328 -32.36 -17.29 13.44
C ARG A 328 -33.23 -17.33 14.68
N GLY A 329 -33.69 -16.18 15.15
CA GLY A 329 -34.48 -16.05 16.38
C GLY A 329 -34.17 -14.78 17.19
N GLY A 330 -33.20 -13.97 16.74
CA GLY A 330 -32.87 -12.67 17.33
C GLY A 330 -31.97 -12.76 18.58
N SER A 331 -31.33 -13.90 18.83
CA SER A 331 -30.34 -14.05 19.89
C SER A 331 -28.94 -13.81 19.34
N ILE A 332 -28.08 -13.16 20.16
CA ILE A 332 -26.66 -12.98 19.82
C ILE A 332 -25.95 -14.30 20.06
N ALA A 333 -25.19 -14.78 19.06
CA ALA A 333 -24.40 -15.98 19.09
C ALA A 333 -22.89 -15.68 19.09
N ASP A 334 -22.11 -16.66 19.52
CA ASP A 334 -20.66 -16.61 19.37
C ASP A 334 -20.25 -16.88 17.91
N PHE A 335 -19.16 -16.26 17.46
CA PHE A 335 -18.57 -16.55 16.18
C PHE A 335 -17.92 -17.94 16.17
N THR A 336 -18.11 -18.67 15.07
CA THR A 336 -17.56 -20.01 14.87
C THR A 336 -16.22 -19.95 14.16
N PHE A 337 -15.49 -21.08 14.13
CA PHE A 337 -14.27 -21.22 13.31
C PHE A 337 -14.52 -20.98 11.82
N GLU A 338 -15.72 -21.31 11.33
CA GLU A 338 -16.12 -21.04 9.94
C GLU A 338 -16.25 -19.52 9.68
N ASP A 339 -16.83 -18.78 10.64
CA ASP A 339 -16.94 -17.32 10.57
C ASP A 339 -15.55 -16.66 10.59
N GLU A 340 -14.63 -17.15 11.41
CA GLU A 340 -13.24 -16.68 11.46
C GLU A 340 -12.54 -16.87 10.10
N THR A 341 -12.67 -18.06 9.51
CA THR A 341 -12.10 -18.36 8.19
C THR A 341 -12.70 -17.48 7.09
N LEU A 342 -14.00 -17.18 7.20
CA LEU A 342 -14.73 -16.34 6.26
C LEU A 342 -14.27 -14.88 6.37
N LEU A 343 -14.17 -14.34 7.59
CA LEU A 343 -13.69 -12.99 7.83
C LEU A 343 -12.24 -12.83 7.34
N ASP A 344 -11.35 -13.78 7.65
CA ASP A 344 -9.95 -13.75 7.22
C ASP A 344 -9.82 -13.71 5.68
N SER A 345 -10.62 -14.53 5.01
CA SER A 345 -10.64 -14.58 3.54
C SER A 345 -11.19 -13.28 2.93
N PHE A 346 -12.25 -12.73 3.52
CA PHE A 346 -12.86 -11.50 3.08
C PHE A 346 -11.97 -10.28 3.36
N ALA A 347 -11.36 -10.19 4.54
CA ALA A 347 -10.46 -9.11 4.92
C ALA A 347 -9.22 -9.03 4.02
N LYS A 348 -8.65 -10.17 3.61
CA LYS A 348 -7.57 -10.21 2.63
C LYS A 348 -7.97 -9.68 1.25
N GLN A 349 -9.19 -9.98 0.78
CA GLN A 349 -9.69 -9.42 -0.47
C GLN A 349 -10.00 -7.93 -0.38
N ALA A 350 -10.60 -7.52 0.74
CA ALA A 350 -10.86 -6.12 1.03
C ALA A 350 -9.56 -5.31 1.04
N GLY A 351 -8.48 -5.88 1.61
CA GLY A 351 -7.16 -5.24 1.61
C GLY A 351 -6.65 -4.93 0.22
N VAL A 352 -6.66 -5.90 -0.67
CA VAL A 352 -6.24 -5.69 -2.07
C VAL A 352 -7.12 -4.66 -2.78
N ALA A 353 -8.42 -4.64 -2.51
CA ALA A 353 -9.33 -3.68 -3.13
C ALA A 353 -9.11 -2.24 -2.62
N ILE A 354 -8.94 -2.08 -1.31
CA ILE A 354 -8.64 -0.79 -0.67
C ILE A 354 -7.29 -0.25 -1.15
N GLU A 355 -6.26 -1.09 -1.20
CA GLU A 355 -4.94 -0.73 -1.71
C GLU A 355 -5.02 -0.25 -3.17
N ASN A 356 -5.80 -0.95 -4.03
CA ASN A 356 -6.03 -0.52 -5.40
C ASN A 356 -6.72 0.85 -5.49
N ALA A 357 -7.75 1.10 -4.64
CA ALA A 357 -8.44 2.39 -4.61
C ALA A 357 -7.47 3.52 -4.18
N HIS A 358 -6.63 3.26 -3.19
CA HIS A 358 -5.63 4.23 -2.71
C HIS A 358 -4.59 4.56 -3.79
N LEU A 359 -3.99 3.54 -4.41
CA LEU A 359 -3.05 3.71 -5.52
C LEU A 359 -3.68 4.42 -6.73
N HIS A 360 -4.96 4.17 -7.00
CA HIS A 360 -5.67 4.86 -8.07
C HIS A 360 -5.87 6.34 -7.76
N GLN A 361 -6.24 6.67 -6.54
CA GLN A 361 -6.41 8.05 -6.07
C GLN A 361 -5.08 8.81 -6.14
N GLU A 362 -4.00 8.23 -5.61
CA GLU A 362 -2.64 8.81 -5.70
C GLU A 362 -2.22 9.05 -7.16
N ALA A 363 -2.50 8.10 -8.05
CA ALA A 363 -2.20 8.24 -9.47
C ALA A 363 -3.03 9.35 -10.15
N LEU A 364 -4.27 9.57 -9.73
CA LEU A 364 -5.11 10.67 -10.22
C LEU A 364 -4.58 12.02 -9.74
N GLU A 365 -4.25 12.15 -8.46
CA GLU A 365 -3.68 13.38 -7.88
C GLU A 365 -2.33 13.72 -8.52
N ALA A 366 -1.45 12.74 -8.70
CA ALA A 366 -0.19 12.93 -9.40
C ALA A 366 -0.37 13.40 -10.85
N ARG A 367 -1.35 12.84 -11.58
CA ARG A 367 -1.68 13.26 -12.95
C ARG A 367 -2.25 14.68 -12.99
N GLN A 368 -3.10 15.03 -12.04
CA GLN A 368 -3.66 16.37 -11.96
C GLN A 368 -2.56 17.39 -11.68
N LEU A 369 -1.70 17.13 -10.69
CA LEU A 369 -0.55 17.97 -10.38
C LEU A 369 0.39 18.12 -11.60
N GLN A 370 0.65 17.03 -12.30
CA GLN A 370 1.46 17.05 -13.52
C GLN A 370 0.83 17.90 -14.63
N ALA A 371 -0.50 17.85 -14.80
CA ALA A 371 -1.21 18.67 -15.78
C ALA A 371 -1.16 20.17 -15.42
N GLU A 372 -1.32 20.51 -14.14
CA GLU A 372 -1.18 21.89 -13.64
C GLU A 372 0.24 22.43 -13.86
N MET A 373 1.26 21.61 -13.61
CA MET A 373 2.66 21.96 -13.85
C MET A 373 2.96 22.17 -15.35
N GLU A 374 2.40 21.36 -16.25
CA GLU A 374 2.57 21.52 -17.68
C GLU A 374 1.87 22.80 -18.21
N GLU A 375 0.75 23.20 -17.61
CA GLU A 375 0.10 24.47 -17.90
C GLU A 375 0.96 25.65 -17.44
N ALA A 376 1.51 25.59 -16.23
CA ALA A 376 2.44 26.59 -15.71
C ALA A 376 3.69 26.72 -16.60
N ARG A 377 4.25 25.62 -17.07
CA ARG A 377 5.35 25.60 -18.03
C ARG A 377 5.04 26.37 -19.31
N LYS A 378 3.84 26.18 -19.89
CA LYS A 378 3.43 26.92 -21.10
C LYS A 378 3.31 28.40 -20.84
N ILE A 379 2.82 28.80 -19.66
CA ILE A 379 2.75 30.22 -19.29
C ILE A 379 4.16 30.80 -19.16
N GLN A 380 5.05 30.09 -18.45
CA GLN A 380 6.43 30.53 -18.23
C GLN A 380 7.23 30.61 -19.53
N ALA A 381 7.06 29.67 -20.46
CA ALA A 381 7.73 29.69 -21.78
C ALA A 381 7.45 30.98 -22.55
N ASN A 382 6.29 31.62 -22.35
CA ASN A 382 6.00 32.92 -22.98
C ASN A 382 6.75 34.11 -22.32
N LEU A 383 7.37 33.88 -21.15
CA LEU A 383 8.15 34.92 -20.46
C LEU A 383 9.61 34.95 -20.93
N ILE A 384 10.07 33.92 -21.61
CA ILE A 384 11.42 33.80 -22.14
C ILE A 384 11.35 34.01 -23.66
N PRO A 385 12.26 34.79 -24.31
CA PRO A 385 12.18 35.06 -25.73
C PRO A 385 12.46 33.80 -26.57
N GLU A 386 11.48 33.37 -27.37
CA GLU A 386 11.70 32.29 -28.36
C GLU A 386 12.68 32.74 -29.50
N LYS A 387 12.69 34.03 -29.79
CA LYS A 387 13.55 34.61 -30.83
C LYS A 387 14.20 35.86 -30.29
N LEU A 388 15.50 35.91 -30.38
CA LEU A 388 16.26 37.10 -30.06
C LEU A 388 16.22 38.11 -31.21
N PRO A 389 16.24 39.41 -30.90
CA PRO A 389 16.22 40.46 -31.92
C PRO A 389 17.54 40.55 -32.69
N GLU A 390 17.50 41.13 -33.86
CA GLU A 390 18.70 41.48 -34.65
C GLU A 390 19.27 42.79 -34.13
N ILE A 391 20.51 42.77 -33.66
CA ILE A 391 21.23 43.95 -33.16
C ILE A 391 22.20 44.41 -34.24
N PRO A 392 22.12 45.66 -34.75
CA PRO A 392 23.05 46.16 -35.78
C PRO A 392 24.52 46.04 -35.35
N GLY A 393 25.34 45.30 -36.12
CA GLY A 393 26.76 45.09 -35.87
C GLY A 393 27.08 44.03 -34.78
N TYR A 394 26.07 43.32 -34.32
CA TYR A 394 26.21 42.25 -33.31
C TYR A 394 25.41 41.03 -33.70
N GLU A 395 25.89 39.89 -33.24
CA GLU A 395 25.18 38.62 -33.26
C GLU A 395 24.79 38.25 -31.82
N VAL A 396 23.57 37.74 -31.66
CA VAL A 396 23.09 37.28 -30.33
C VAL A 396 22.45 35.90 -30.46
N ALA A 397 22.74 35.02 -29.52
CA ALA A 397 22.15 33.68 -29.42
C ALA A 397 21.89 33.35 -27.93
N GLY A 398 20.85 32.60 -27.67
CA GLY A 398 20.50 32.16 -26.30
C GLY A 398 20.08 30.72 -26.29
N TYR A 399 20.27 30.11 -25.15
CA TYR A 399 19.82 28.73 -24.81
C TYR A 399 19.19 28.73 -23.45
N TYR A 400 18.10 27.98 -23.30
CA TYR A 400 17.38 27.79 -22.02
C TYR A 400 16.82 26.37 -21.96
N GLU A 401 17.16 25.66 -20.90
CA GLU A 401 16.64 24.35 -20.61
C GLU A 401 16.38 24.22 -19.09
N PRO A 402 15.12 24.24 -18.65
CA PRO A 402 14.83 24.08 -17.22
C PRO A 402 15.03 22.63 -16.80
N ARG A 403 15.53 22.41 -15.59
CA ARG A 403 15.64 21.08 -14.98
C ARG A 403 14.28 20.41 -14.75
N GLY A 404 13.28 21.19 -14.43
CA GLY A 404 11.94 20.72 -14.11
C GLY A 404 10.87 21.20 -15.09
N PRO A 405 9.59 21.00 -14.74
CA PRO A 405 8.50 21.56 -15.55
C PRO A 405 8.56 23.07 -15.68
N VAL A 406 9.02 23.77 -14.64
CA VAL A 406 9.26 25.22 -14.59
C VAL A 406 10.62 25.49 -13.95
N GLY A 407 11.30 26.55 -14.39
CA GLY A 407 12.64 26.93 -13.94
C GLY A 407 12.68 28.25 -13.19
N GLY A 408 13.80 28.50 -12.47
CA GLY A 408 14.13 29.76 -11.83
C GLY A 408 14.86 30.72 -12.75
N ASP A 409 15.51 30.21 -13.76
CA ASP A 409 16.35 30.98 -14.68
C ASP A 409 15.56 31.90 -15.61
N TYR A 410 16.19 33.00 -15.94
CA TYR A 410 15.66 33.99 -16.89
C TYR A 410 16.78 34.58 -17.74
N PHE A 411 16.52 34.78 -19.03
CA PHE A 411 17.29 35.64 -19.87
C PHE A 411 16.39 36.45 -20.80
N ASP A 412 16.86 37.62 -21.24
CA ASP A 412 16.15 38.44 -22.21
C ASP A 412 17.12 39.34 -23.00
N CYS A 413 16.67 39.79 -24.19
CA CYS A 413 17.34 40.80 -24.99
C CYS A 413 16.29 41.82 -25.48
N ILE A 414 16.32 43.03 -24.92
CA ILE A 414 15.24 44.00 -25.01
C ILE A 414 15.73 45.25 -25.74
N GLU A 415 15.04 45.67 -26.83
CA GLU A 415 15.29 46.95 -27.48
C GLU A 415 14.81 48.10 -26.59
N LEU A 416 15.68 49.06 -26.34
CA LEU A 416 15.37 50.19 -25.48
C LEU A 416 14.93 51.38 -26.31
N ALA A 417 13.86 52.04 -25.89
CA ALA A 417 13.35 53.21 -26.60
C ALA A 417 14.27 54.46 -26.52
N THR A 418 15.22 54.43 -25.61
CA THR A 418 16.27 55.45 -25.48
C THR A 418 17.44 55.26 -26.47
N GLY A 419 17.36 54.19 -27.27
CA GLY A 419 18.44 53.68 -28.12
C GLY A 419 19.34 52.72 -27.37
N GLY A 420 19.72 51.62 -28.04
CA GLY A 420 20.51 50.55 -27.44
C GLY A 420 19.68 49.35 -27.02
N TRP A 421 20.34 48.41 -26.36
CA TRP A 421 19.79 47.09 -26.01
C TRP A 421 20.09 46.73 -24.57
N GLY A 422 19.11 46.17 -23.90
CA GLY A 422 19.28 45.55 -22.57
C GLY A 422 19.41 44.05 -22.72
N LEU A 423 20.47 43.46 -22.21
CA LEU A 423 20.65 42.03 -22.08
C LEU A 423 20.60 41.68 -20.58
N ALA A 424 19.77 40.74 -20.21
CA ALA A 424 19.57 40.34 -18.83
C ALA A 424 19.73 38.81 -18.69
N ILE A 425 20.34 38.38 -17.62
CA ILE A 425 20.34 36.98 -17.20
C ILE A 425 20.18 36.96 -15.68
N ALA A 426 19.47 35.97 -15.17
CA ALA A 426 19.22 35.78 -13.74
C ALA A 426 18.97 34.31 -13.41
N ASP A 427 19.31 33.97 -12.19
CA ASP A 427 18.92 32.71 -11.56
C ASP A 427 18.27 32.99 -10.20
N VAL A 428 17.10 32.40 -9.98
CA VAL A 428 16.31 32.56 -8.74
C VAL A 428 16.54 31.37 -7.83
N SER A 429 16.99 31.64 -6.62
CA SER A 429 17.24 30.63 -5.58
C SER A 429 16.06 29.70 -5.36
N GLY A 430 16.31 28.38 -5.35
CA GLY A 430 15.31 27.33 -5.17
C GLY A 430 14.74 26.83 -6.48
N LYS A 431 13.77 25.91 -6.40
CA LYS A 431 13.29 25.17 -7.58
C LYS A 431 11.76 25.18 -7.67
N GLY A 432 11.25 24.92 -8.87
CA GLY A 432 9.84 24.73 -9.14
C GLY A 432 9.01 26.02 -9.12
N MET A 433 7.74 25.94 -8.74
CA MET A 433 6.76 27.01 -8.88
C MET A 433 7.13 28.31 -8.20
N GLN A 434 7.75 28.25 -7.02
CA GLN A 434 8.13 29.45 -6.25
C GLN A 434 9.22 30.24 -6.98
N ALA A 435 10.25 29.56 -7.49
CA ALA A 435 11.31 30.19 -8.26
C ALA A 435 10.75 30.79 -9.57
N ALA A 436 9.89 30.05 -10.26
CA ALA A 436 9.24 30.53 -11.49
C ALA A 436 8.40 31.81 -11.28
N LEU A 437 7.66 31.90 -10.17
CA LEU A 437 6.86 33.09 -9.84
C LEU A 437 7.76 34.31 -9.50
N LEU A 438 8.84 34.07 -8.78
CA LEU A 438 9.79 35.13 -8.44
C LEU A 438 10.55 35.62 -9.68
N MET A 439 10.92 34.71 -10.59
CA MET A 439 11.47 35.03 -11.91
C MET A 439 10.50 35.90 -12.73
N ALA A 440 9.22 35.53 -12.78
CA ALA A 440 8.19 36.32 -13.46
C ALA A 440 8.04 37.72 -12.85
N THR A 441 8.17 37.84 -11.52
CA THR A 441 8.16 39.12 -10.80
C THR A 441 9.38 39.97 -11.15
N LEU A 442 10.58 39.38 -11.17
CA LEU A 442 11.81 40.04 -11.61
C LEU A 442 11.67 40.58 -13.01
N ARG A 443 11.21 39.75 -13.95
CA ARG A 443 10.99 40.18 -15.35
C ARG A 443 10.00 41.33 -15.46
N ALA A 444 8.88 41.26 -14.78
CA ALA A 444 7.87 42.32 -14.78
C ALA A 444 8.42 43.62 -14.22
N GLY A 445 9.17 43.55 -13.12
CA GLY A 445 9.88 44.69 -12.54
C GLY A 445 10.90 45.30 -13.48
N LEU A 446 11.75 44.47 -14.12
CA LEU A 446 12.73 44.91 -15.13
C LEU A 446 12.06 45.65 -16.27
N LEU A 447 11.03 45.09 -16.90
CA LEU A 447 10.30 45.71 -18.01
C LEU A 447 9.63 47.04 -17.57
N SER A 448 9.13 47.12 -16.35
CA SER A 448 8.55 48.34 -15.78
C SER A 448 9.60 49.43 -15.66
N GLU A 449 10.80 49.11 -15.10
CA GLU A 449 11.87 50.08 -14.96
C GLU A 449 12.44 50.54 -16.30
N LEU A 450 12.65 49.64 -17.25
CA LEU A 450 13.09 50.01 -18.60
C LEU A 450 12.07 50.90 -19.32
N SER A 451 10.77 50.76 -19.03
CA SER A 451 9.71 51.62 -19.54
C SER A 451 9.68 53.00 -18.85
N ARG A 452 10.06 53.09 -17.58
CA ARG A 452 10.17 54.34 -16.80
C ARG A 452 11.26 55.25 -17.37
N VAL A 453 12.44 54.69 -17.62
CA VAL A 453 13.59 55.42 -18.18
C VAL A 453 13.20 56.08 -19.53
N ARG A 454 12.31 55.49 -20.30
CA ARG A 454 11.77 56.05 -21.54
C ARG A 454 11.00 57.36 -21.35
N ALA A 455 10.30 57.54 -20.22
CA ALA A 455 9.41 58.67 -19.99
C ALA A 455 10.14 59.96 -19.56
N GLU A 456 11.39 59.87 -19.11
CA GLU A 456 12.18 60.97 -18.61
C GLU A 456 13.06 61.57 -19.73
N ASN A 457 12.64 62.67 -20.36
CA ASN A 457 13.38 63.41 -21.41
C ASN A 457 14.65 64.14 -20.86
N LYS A 458 15.53 63.43 -20.15
CA LYS A 458 16.80 63.99 -19.60
C LYS A 458 18.02 63.30 -20.20
N PRO A 459 19.22 63.97 -20.20
CA PRO A 459 20.45 63.24 -20.48
C PRO A 459 20.60 62.08 -19.48
N ILE A 460 20.73 60.87 -20.00
CA ILE A 460 20.76 59.66 -19.18
C ILE A 460 22.22 59.36 -18.79
N ASP A 461 22.51 59.37 -17.49
CA ASP A 461 23.70 58.69 -16.97
C ASP A 461 23.37 57.23 -16.72
N MET A 462 23.74 56.36 -17.66
CA MET A 462 23.38 54.92 -17.66
C MET A 462 23.89 54.22 -16.37
N LYS A 463 25.03 54.60 -15.85
CA LYS A 463 25.52 54.02 -14.60
C LYS A 463 24.56 54.30 -13.43
N SER A 464 24.11 55.55 -13.27
CA SER A 464 23.15 55.93 -12.23
C SER A 464 21.82 55.21 -12.41
N GLU A 465 21.29 55.11 -13.63
CA GLU A 465 20.03 54.44 -13.92
C GLU A 465 20.08 52.94 -13.58
N LEU A 466 21.21 52.26 -13.85
CA LEU A 466 21.37 50.82 -13.49
C LEU A 466 21.39 50.61 -12.00
N LEU A 467 22.03 51.50 -11.21
CA LEU A 467 22.04 51.43 -9.77
C LEU A 467 20.65 51.65 -9.17
N ASP A 468 19.89 52.64 -9.68
CA ASP A 468 18.52 52.87 -9.26
C ASP A 468 17.62 51.66 -9.57
N MET A 469 17.76 51.08 -10.77
CA MET A 469 17.06 49.88 -11.21
C MET A 469 17.36 48.70 -10.23
N ALA A 470 18.63 48.49 -9.86
CA ALA A 470 18.99 47.41 -8.96
C ALA A 470 18.31 47.56 -7.57
N MET A 471 18.27 48.76 -7.03
CA MET A 471 17.63 49.03 -5.75
C MET A 471 16.11 48.84 -5.79
N ILE A 472 15.46 49.19 -6.92
CA ILE A 472 14.03 48.98 -7.12
C ILE A 472 13.71 47.50 -7.26
N LEU A 473 14.47 46.76 -8.08
CA LEU A 473 14.30 45.31 -8.25
C LEU A 473 14.60 44.58 -6.94
N ASN A 474 15.64 44.97 -6.20
CA ASN A 474 15.94 44.40 -4.89
C ASN A 474 14.74 44.54 -3.94
N SER A 475 14.17 45.76 -3.82
CA SER A 475 13.02 46.02 -2.97
C SER A 475 11.80 45.21 -3.39
N LEU A 476 11.55 45.11 -4.71
CA LEU A 476 10.44 44.31 -5.27
C LEU A 476 10.55 42.84 -4.89
N LEU A 477 11.72 42.25 -5.09
CA LEU A 477 11.95 40.84 -4.78
C LEU A 477 11.95 40.57 -3.28
N TYR A 478 12.53 41.47 -2.48
CA TYR A 478 12.53 41.35 -1.02
C TYR A 478 11.11 41.31 -0.44
N VAL A 479 10.19 42.13 -0.96
CA VAL A 479 8.78 42.15 -0.51
C VAL A 479 7.97 40.99 -1.09
N SER A 480 8.30 40.52 -2.27
CA SER A 480 7.54 39.45 -2.97
C SER A 480 8.02 38.04 -2.63
N GLY A 481 9.25 37.90 -2.13
CA GLY A 481 9.83 36.62 -1.73
C GLY A 481 9.42 36.18 -0.33
N THR A 482 9.63 34.90 -0.03
CA THR A 482 9.65 34.37 1.35
C THR A 482 11.05 34.52 1.94
N GLU A 483 11.21 34.47 3.25
CA GLU A 483 12.52 34.38 3.92
C GLU A 483 13.36 33.31 3.22
N GLU A 484 14.59 33.64 2.80
CA GLU A 484 15.55 32.79 2.05
C GLU A 484 15.42 32.78 0.51
N LYS A 485 14.52 33.55 -0.12
CA LYS A 485 14.43 33.62 -1.57
C LYS A 485 15.05 34.90 -2.13
N TYR A 486 15.97 34.76 -3.06
CA TYR A 486 16.70 35.83 -3.72
C TYR A 486 16.92 35.46 -5.21
N ALA A 487 17.37 36.42 -5.99
CA ALA A 487 17.77 36.18 -7.37
C ALA A 487 19.18 36.72 -7.60
N THR A 488 20.04 35.92 -8.20
CA THR A 488 21.25 36.44 -8.83
C THR A 488 20.86 37.10 -10.14
N PHE A 489 21.45 38.23 -10.46
CA PHE A 489 21.03 39.02 -11.60
C PHE A 489 22.20 39.71 -12.27
N PHE A 490 22.35 39.57 -13.60
CA PHE A 490 23.29 40.33 -14.37
C PHE A 490 22.54 41.09 -15.46
N TYR A 491 22.84 42.39 -15.60
CA TYR A 491 22.28 43.25 -16.65
C TYR A 491 23.37 43.98 -17.42
N CYS A 492 23.22 44.04 -18.73
CA CYS A 492 24.12 44.71 -19.65
C CYS A 492 23.33 45.68 -20.54
N HIS A 493 23.65 46.96 -20.50
CA HIS A 493 23.18 47.95 -21.47
C HIS A 493 24.18 48.07 -22.58
N LEU A 494 23.82 47.66 -23.80
CA LEU A 494 24.62 47.80 -25.02
C LEU A 494 24.19 49.05 -25.81
N ASN A 495 25.15 49.93 -26.11
CA ASN A 495 24.99 51.03 -27.08
C ASN A 495 25.76 50.68 -28.36
N PRO A 496 25.07 50.29 -29.46
CA PRO A 496 25.71 49.89 -30.69
C PRO A 496 26.42 51.05 -31.42
N ASP A 497 25.96 52.31 -31.23
CA ASP A 497 26.55 53.48 -31.90
C ASP A 497 27.95 53.83 -31.38
N THR A 498 28.21 53.52 -30.10
CA THR A 498 29.48 53.80 -29.43
C THR A 498 30.30 52.55 -29.11
N ASP A 499 29.73 51.39 -29.38
CA ASP A 499 30.30 50.07 -29.03
C ASP A 499 30.59 49.91 -27.52
N THR A 500 29.78 50.55 -26.70
CA THR A 500 29.98 50.53 -25.24
C THR A 500 28.90 49.68 -24.59
N ILE A 501 29.30 48.90 -23.59
CA ILE A 501 28.43 48.22 -22.68
C ILE A 501 28.58 48.78 -21.29
N THR A 502 27.47 48.99 -20.58
CA THR A 502 27.43 49.35 -19.17
C THR A 502 26.75 48.20 -18.41
N THR A 503 27.41 47.67 -17.40
CA THR A 503 26.95 46.44 -16.71
C THR A 503 26.64 46.70 -15.25
N LEU A 504 25.78 45.83 -14.73
CA LEU A 504 25.42 45.73 -13.33
C LEU A 504 25.44 44.27 -12.95
N ASN A 505 26.17 43.91 -11.89
CA ASN A 505 26.15 42.55 -11.33
C ASN A 505 25.49 42.58 -9.93
N GLY A 506 24.38 41.88 -9.80
CA GLY A 506 23.66 41.59 -8.56
C GLY A 506 23.90 40.17 -8.07
N GLY A 507 25.16 39.82 -7.79
CA GLY A 507 25.55 38.53 -7.23
C GLY A 507 25.46 37.34 -8.21
N HIS A 508 25.44 37.61 -9.52
CA HIS A 508 25.40 36.58 -10.56
C HIS A 508 26.81 36.16 -10.98
N ASN A 509 26.94 34.97 -11.58
CA ASN A 509 28.18 34.48 -12.15
C ASN A 509 28.73 35.52 -13.14
N PRO A 510 30.01 35.94 -13.02
CA PRO A 510 30.61 36.91 -13.95
C PRO A 510 30.58 36.36 -15.38
N PRO A 511 30.04 37.12 -16.37
CA PRO A 511 30.10 36.71 -17.78
C PRO A 511 31.54 36.64 -18.26
N LEU A 512 31.80 35.66 -19.15
CA LEU A 512 33.10 35.44 -19.75
C LEU A 512 33.23 36.29 -21.02
N ILE A 513 34.26 37.15 -21.15
CA ILE A 513 34.63 37.84 -22.37
C ILE A 513 35.82 37.11 -23.00
N VAL A 514 35.66 36.66 -24.25
CA VAL A 514 36.76 36.21 -25.08
C VAL A 514 37.07 37.33 -26.06
N LYS A 515 38.25 37.95 -25.91
CA LYS A 515 38.73 39.00 -26.79
C LYS A 515 39.12 38.43 -28.17
N SER A 516 39.07 39.29 -29.20
CA SER A 516 39.53 38.93 -30.55
C SER A 516 40.99 38.46 -30.57
N SER A 517 41.81 38.87 -29.59
CA SER A 517 43.18 38.37 -29.35
C SER A 517 43.26 36.95 -28.81
N GLY A 518 42.17 36.43 -28.24
CA GLY A 518 42.10 35.15 -27.51
C GLY A 518 42.29 35.30 -26.00
N ASP A 519 42.48 36.53 -25.49
CA ASP A 519 42.57 36.81 -24.07
C ASP A 519 41.20 36.70 -23.39
N ILE A 520 41.17 36.23 -22.15
CA ILE A 520 39.96 36.07 -21.36
C ILE A 520 39.87 37.20 -20.32
N VAL A 521 38.67 37.69 -20.11
CA VAL A 521 38.33 38.66 -19.06
C VAL A 521 36.99 38.28 -18.44
N TRP A 522 36.95 38.23 -17.12
CA TRP A 522 35.70 38.03 -16.35
C TRP A 522 35.05 39.39 -16.09
N LEU A 523 33.81 39.58 -16.55
CA LEU A 523 33.13 40.86 -16.48
C LEU A 523 32.41 41.05 -15.15
N GLY A 524 32.77 42.09 -14.42
CA GLY A 524 32.16 42.40 -13.14
C GLY A 524 32.70 41.59 -11.97
N GLU A 525 33.82 40.85 -12.11
CA GLU A 525 34.44 40.08 -11.04
C GLU A 525 34.85 40.96 -9.86
N GLU A 526 35.38 42.15 -10.10
CA GLU A 526 35.83 43.10 -9.08
C GLU A 526 34.70 43.97 -8.50
N VAL A 527 33.53 44.04 -9.14
CA VAL A 527 32.42 44.96 -8.87
C VAL A 527 31.10 44.25 -8.55
N GLY A 528 31.15 42.98 -8.12
CA GLY A 528 29.98 42.19 -7.80
C GLY A 528 29.16 42.72 -6.63
N GLY A 529 27.83 42.82 -6.79
CA GLY A 529 26.88 43.19 -5.75
C GLY A 529 26.30 41.97 -5.03
N LEU A 530 25.33 42.24 -4.16
CA LEU A 530 24.53 41.19 -3.50
C LEU A 530 23.41 40.67 -4.43
N PRO A 531 23.01 39.41 -4.30
CA PRO A 531 21.79 38.94 -4.95
C PRO A 531 20.57 39.80 -4.59
N LEU A 532 19.71 40.04 -5.57
CA LEU A 532 18.50 40.84 -5.42
C LEU A 532 17.49 40.15 -4.50
N GLY A 533 16.92 40.90 -3.56
CA GLY A 533 15.90 40.38 -2.65
C GLY A 533 16.47 39.70 -1.39
N MET A 534 17.79 39.54 -1.29
CA MET A 534 18.41 38.89 -0.12
C MET A 534 18.35 39.78 1.14
N PHE A 535 18.51 41.10 0.99
CA PHE A 535 18.48 42.07 2.09
C PHE A 535 17.59 43.27 1.78
N PRO A 536 16.99 43.91 2.79
CA PRO A 536 16.25 45.14 2.56
C PRO A 536 17.17 46.28 2.10
N ASN A 537 16.63 47.27 1.36
CA ASN A 537 17.38 48.32 0.69
C ASN A 537 18.26 49.18 1.63
N ASP A 538 17.89 49.33 2.88
CA ASP A 538 18.66 50.07 3.87
C ASP A 538 19.92 49.31 4.34
N MET A 539 19.94 48.00 4.24
CA MET A 539 21.08 47.16 4.57
C MET A 539 22.05 46.96 3.40
N VAL A 540 21.59 47.00 2.16
CA VAL A 540 22.43 46.77 0.96
C VAL A 540 23.69 47.66 0.96
N PRO A 541 23.60 49.00 1.18
CA PRO A 541 24.79 49.86 1.18
C PRO A 541 25.77 49.60 2.31
N LEU A 542 25.34 48.90 3.36
CA LEU A 542 26.16 48.58 4.54
C LEU A 542 26.97 47.28 4.35
N ILE A 543 26.47 46.37 3.48
CA ILE A 543 27.07 45.04 3.27
C ILE A 543 27.96 45.08 2.02
N ALA A 544 27.35 45.39 0.87
CA ALA A 544 28.04 45.57 -0.42
C ALA A 544 27.19 46.46 -1.31
N LYS A 545 27.81 47.38 -2.01
CA LYS A 545 27.13 48.33 -2.90
C LYS A 545 27.04 47.71 -4.28
N TYR A 546 25.93 47.96 -4.98
CA TYR A 546 25.89 47.75 -6.42
C TYR A 546 26.81 48.75 -7.11
N GLU A 547 27.60 48.30 -8.05
CA GLU A 547 28.49 49.12 -8.86
C GLU A 547 28.25 48.88 -10.32
N ALA A 548 28.38 49.91 -11.16
CA ALA A 548 28.22 49.81 -12.60
C ALA A 548 29.55 50.05 -13.30
N GLU A 549 29.94 49.08 -14.12
CA GLU A 549 31.15 49.16 -14.93
C GLU A 549 30.79 49.52 -16.39
N GLN A 550 31.74 50.17 -17.08
CA GLN A 550 31.57 50.45 -18.51
C GLN A 550 32.82 50.04 -19.26
N ILE A 551 32.63 49.20 -20.28
CA ILE A 551 33.69 48.72 -21.14
C ILE A 551 33.37 49.00 -22.62
N LYS A 552 34.40 48.97 -23.48
CA LYS A 552 34.24 49.07 -24.93
C LYS A 552 34.50 47.72 -25.60
N MET A 553 33.61 47.33 -26.51
CA MET A 553 33.79 46.11 -27.30
C MET A 553 34.55 46.42 -28.59
N GLU A 554 35.46 45.52 -28.97
CA GLU A 554 36.16 45.52 -30.25
C GLU A 554 35.58 44.46 -31.18
N SER A 555 35.79 44.64 -32.51
CA SER A 555 35.30 43.66 -33.47
C SER A 555 35.92 42.29 -33.23
N GLY A 556 35.09 41.25 -33.16
CA GLY A 556 35.43 39.87 -32.85
C GLY A 556 35.38 39.51 -31.35
N ASP A 557 35.12 40.46 -30.45
CA ASP A 557 34.91 40.17 -29.04
C ASP A 557 33.60 39.39 -28.85
N VAL A 558 33.61 38.41 -27.94
CA VAL A 558 32.46 37.59 -27.58
C VAL A 558 32.20 37.70 -26.07
N ILE A 559 30.96 37.90 -25.66
CA ILE A 559 30.54 37.82 -24.26
C ILE A 559 29.61 36.63 -24.11
N ILE A 560 29.88 35.81 -23.10
CA ILE A 560 29.08 34.64 -22.77
C ILE A 560 28.54 34.86 -21.34
N PHE A 561 27.23 35.06 -21.28
CA PHE A 561 26.47 35.08 -20.02
C PHE A 561 25.98 33.66 -19.77
N TYR A 562 26.01 33.19 -18.52
CA TYR A 562 25.62 31.84 -18.17
C TYR A 562 25.14 31.75 -16.70
N THR A 563 24.26 30.83 -16.41
CA THR A 563 23.88 30.48 -15.03
C THR A 563 24.75 29.34 -14.52
N ASP A 564 24.76 29.15 -13.20
CA ASP A 564 25.60 28.11 -12.55
C ASP A 564 25.31 26.69 -13.04
N GLY A 565 24.08 26.43 -13.55
CA GLY A 565 23.75 25.14 -14.18
C GLY A 565 24.68 24.75 -15.33
N VAL A 566 25.43 25.70 -15.95
CA VAL A 566 26.47 25.38 -16.94
C VAL A 566 27.72 24.82 -16.28
N THR A 567 28.26 25.52 -15.28
CA THR A 567 29.52 25.17 -14.60
C THR A 567 29.36 24.13 -13.50
N GLU A 568 28.19 24.06 -12.88
CA GLU A 568 27.84 23.10 -11.84
C GLU A 568 27.21 21.80 -12.38
N THR A 569 27.11 21.64 -13.70
CA THR A 569 26.72 20.34 -14.30
C THR A 569 27.69 19.25 -13.82
N VAL A 570 27.14 18.15 -13.30
CA VAL A 570 27.90 17.00 -12.79
C VAL A 570 27.85 15.82 -13.76
N ASN A 571 28.95 15.04 -13.80
CA ASN A 571 29.02 13.76 -14.48
C ASN A 571 28.74 12.59 -13.52
N LEU A 572 28.80 11.36 -14.02
CA LEU A 572 28.61 10.14 -13.19
C LEU A 572 29.66 9.90 -12.11
N ASP A 573 30.80 10.62 -12.17
CA ASP A 573 31.89 10.57 -11.21
C ASP A 573 31.81 11.70 -10.18
N ASP A 574 30.69 12.46 -10.13
CA ASP A 574 30.44 13.63 -9.26
C ASP A 574 31.45 14.78 -9.49
N GLU A 575 32.05 14.89 -10.67
CA GLU A 575 32.89 16.02 -11.05
C GLU A 575 32.05 17.14 -11.66
N PHE A 576 32.38 18.39 -11.37
CA PHE A 576 31.76 19.58 -12.00
C PHE A 576 32.35 19.84 -13.40
N TYR A 577 31.52 20.44 -14.27
CA TYR A 577 31.99 20.91 -15.59
C TYR A 577 33.05 22.00 -15.46
N ASP A 578 32.83 22.94 -14.54
CA ASP A 578 33.73 24.01 -14.10
C ASP A 578 34.01 25.09 -15.17
N GLU A 579 34.51 26.26 -14.70
CA GLU A 579 34.85 27.41 -15.54
C GLU A 579 36.00 27.10 -16.50
N GLU A 580 36.97 26.28 -16.13
CA GLU A 580 38.11 25.95 -17.00
C GLU A 580 37.68 25.28 -18.32
N ARG A 581 36.66 24.40 -18.29
CA ARG A 581 36.13 23.77 -19.48
C ARG A 581 35.31 24.77 -20.33
N LEU A 582 34.53 25.62 -19.66
CA LEU A 582 33.79 26.69 -20.32
C LEU A 582 34.74 27.64 -21.07
N GLU A 583 35.83 28.09 -20.44
CA GLU A 583 36.88 28.93 -21.06
C GLU A 583 37.48 28.29 -22.30
N GLN A 584 37.86 27.00 -22.19
CA GLN A 584 38.48 26.28 -23.29
C GLN A 584 37.57 26.18 -24.51
N VAL A 585 36.29 25.81 -24.28
CA VAL A 585 35.29 25.69 -25.37
C VAL A 585 34.98 27.07 -25.98
N ALA A 586 34.93 28.12 -25.17
CA ALA A 586 34.71 29.48 -25.62
C ALA A 586 35.85 29.98 -26.51
N ILE A 587 37.12 29.76 -26.13
CA ILE A 587 38.29 30.12 -26.95
C ILE A 587 38.27 29.38 -28.29
N ASP A 588 38.04 28.06 -28.25
CA ASP A 588 38.07 27.20 -29.43
C ASP A 588 36.97 27.59 -30.46
N SER A 589 35.85 28.14 -29.98
CA SER A 589 34.70 28.50 -30.78
C SER A 589 34.53 29.98 -31.10
N CYS A 590 35.28 30.91 -30.45
CA CYS A 590 35.06 32.39 -30.53
C CYS A 590 35.12 33.00 -31.93
N LYS A 591 35.73 32.34 -32.92
CA LYS A 591 35.81 32.79 -34.32
C LYS A 591 34.55 32.52 -35.13
N ASN A 592 33.63 31.72 -34.61
CA ASN A 592 32.37 31.37 -35.25
C ASN A 592 31.27 32.38 -34.87
N ASP A 593 30.07 32.22 -35.44
CA ASP A 593 28.91 33.05 -35.09
C ASP A 593 28.39 32.70 -33.65
N ALA A 594 27.60 33.62 -33.10
CA ALA A 594 27.07 33.47 -31.73
C ALA A 594 26.24 32.20 -31.55
N ALA A 595 25.49 31.77 -32.57
CA ALA A 595 24.69 30.55 -32.50
C ALA A 595 25.56 29.29 -32.44
N TYR A 596 26.64 29.24 -33.20
CA TYR A 596 27.61 28.13 -33.14
C TYR A 596 28.28 28.06 -31.77
N ILE A 597 28.72 29.22 -31.23
CA ILE A 597 29.36 29.28 -29.90
C ILE A 597 28.42 28.72 -28.83
N CYS A 598 27.17 29.20 -28.81
CA CYS A 598 26.14 28.77 -27.86
C CYS A 598 25.88 27.25 -27.94
N ASN A 599 25.67 26.74 -29.16
CA ASN A 599 25.43 25.31 -29.39
C ASN A 599 26.66 24.43 -29.01
N ASN A 600 27.89 24.93 -29.27
CA ASN A 600 29.10 24.19 -28.95
C ASN A 600 29.33 24.06 -27.44
N ILE A 601 29.05 25.13 -26.70
CA ILE A 601 29.11 25.09 -25.23
C ILE A 601 28.04 24.12 -24.72
N HIS A 602 26.80 24.24 -25.17
CA HIS A 602 25.73 23.32 -24.79
C HIS A 602 26.11 21.86 -25.06
N GLN A 603 26.60 21.55 -26.29
CA GLN A 603 26.99 20.18 -26.60
C GLN A 603 28.13 19.68 -25.73
N SER A 604 29.09 20.51 -25.38
CA SER A 604 30.18 20.17 -24.48
C SER A 604 29.69 19.86 -23.05
N VAL A 605 28.71 20.62 -22.56
CA VAL A 605 28.06 20.36 -21.25
C VAL A 605 27.33 19.02 -21.27
N ILE A 606 26.52 18.76 -22.30
CA ILE A 606 25.78 17.49 -22.45
C ILE A 606 26.74 16.28 -22.57
N ASP A 607 27.81 16.43 -23.38
CA ASP A 607 28.80 15.37 -23.57
C ASP A 607 29.54 15.05 -22.25
N PHE A 608 29.78 16.07 -21.41
CA PHE A 608 30.36 15.91 -20.08
C PHE A 608 29.40 15.27 -19.08
N GLN A 609 28.12 15.70 -19.07
CA GLN A 609 27.08 15.16 -18.20
C GLN A 609 26.84 13.67 -18.45
N GLY A 610 26.82 13.24 -19.73
CA GLY A 610 26.54 11.86 -20.11
C GLY A 610 25.16 11.39 -19.66
N ASP A 611 25.13 10.27 -18.93
CA ASP A 611 23.89 9.67 -18.40
C ASP A 611 23.50 10.18 -17.00
N ALA A 612 24.19 11.21 -16.47
CA ALA A 612 23.84 11.80 -15.17
C ALA A 612 22.59 12.68 -15.28
N ASP A 613 21.79 12.76 -14.22
CA ASP A 613 20.61 13.63 -14.18
C ASP A 613 21.03 15.10 -14.22
N GLN A 614 20.23 15.93 -14.92
CA GLN A 614 20.43 17.38 -14.95
C GLN A 614 20.34 17.96 -13.53
N PHE A 615 21.38 18.70 -13.12
CA PHE A 615 21.51 19.21 -11.75
C PHE A 615 20.70 20.48 -11.50
N ASP A 616 20.75 21.46 -12.43
CA ASP A 616 20.02 22.74 -12.36
C ASP A 616 19.54 23.21 -13.75
N ASP A 617 18.82 24.33 -13.77
CA ASP A 617 18.41 25.00 -15.01
C ASP A 617 19.67 25.40 -15.80
N LEU A 618 19.68 25.22 -17.11
CA LEU A 618 20.80 25.54 -17.96
C LEU A 618 20.45 26.72 -18.87
N THR A 619 21.07 27.86 -18.61
CA THR A 619 20.79 29.10 -19.35
C THR A 619 22.06 29.77 -19.82
N MET A 620 22.06 30.18 -21.10
CA MET A 620 23.17 30.90 -21.72
C MET A 620 22.66 32.00 -22.67
N LEU A 621 23.40 33.09 -22.72
CA LEU A 621 23.20 34.15 -23.71
C LEU A 621 24.58 34.58 -24.25
N VAL A 622 24.76 34.51 -25.56
CA VAL A 622 26.02 34.85 -26.23
C VAL A 622 25.83 36.12 -27.08
N LEU A 623 26.68 37.12 -26.87
CA LEU A 623 26.76 38.34 -27.63
C LEU A 623 28.11 38.41 -28.34
N ARG A 624 28.15 38.55 -29.65
CA ARG A 624 29.39 38.69 -30.45
C ARG A 624 29.35 39.95 -31.29
N LYS A 625 30.41 40.75 -31.21
CA LYS A 625 30.57 41.93 -32.11
C LYS A 625 31.13 41.48 -33.45
N GLN A 626 30.46 41.89 -34.54
CA GLN A 626 30.87 41.62 -35.91
C GLN A 626 32.09 42.43 -36.33
#